data_b24f51d0190b045c9682f36b975a26aa
#
_entry.id   b24f51d0190b045c9682f36b975a26aa
#
_cell.length_a   1.000
_cell.length_b   1.000
_cell.length_c   1.000
_cell.angle_alpha   90.00
_cell.angle_beta   90.00
_cell.angle_gamma   90.00
#
_symmetry.space_group_name_H-M   'P 1'
#
loop_
_entity.id
_entity.type
_entity.pdbx_description
1 polymer ?
#
loop_
_entity_poly.entity_id
_entity_poly.type
_entity_poly.pdbx_seq_one_letter_code
_entity_poly.pdbx_strand_id
1 'polypeptide(L)'
;MLPKAARIPHAMTLHGDTRIDNYYWLRDDTRSQPEVLDYLQQENSYGHRVMASQQALQDRILKEIIDRIPQREVSAPYIKNGYRYRHIYEPGCEYAIYQRQSAFSEEWDEWETLLDANKRAAHSEFYSMGGMAITPDNTIMALAEDFLSRRQYGIRFRNLETGNWYPELLDNVDPSFVWANDSWTFYYVRKHPVTLLPYQVWRHAIGTPASQDKLIYEEKDDTYYVSLHKTTSKHYVVIHLASATTSEVRLLDAEIADAEPFVFLPRRKDHEYSLDHYQHRFYLRSNRHGKNFGLYRTRMRDEQQWEELIPPRDNIMLEGFTLFTDWLVVEERQRGLTSLRQINRKTREVIGIAFDDPAYVTWIAYNPEPETARLRYGYSSMTTPDTLFELDMDTGERRVLKQTEVPGFDAANYRSEHLWIVARDGVEVPVSLVYHRKHFRKGHNPLLVYGYGSYGASIDADFSFSRLSLLDRGFVYAIVHVRGGGELGQQWYEDGKFLKKKNTFNDYLDACDALLKLGYGSPSLCYATVSYTHLTLPTIR
;
A
#
# COMPACT_ATOMS: atom_id res chain seq x y z
N MET A 1 29.15 0.28 28.15
CA MET A 1 28.16 0.45 29.23
C MET A 1 26.83 0.67 28.52
N LEU A 2 25.71 0.20 29.08
CA LEU A 2 24.37 0.46 28.57
C LEU A 2 24.05 1.95 28.73
N PRO A 3 23.69 2.68 27.66
CA PRO A 3 23.25 4.07 27.78
C PRO A 3 21.97 4.16 28.65
N LYS A 4 21.79 5.29 29.30
CA LYS A 4 20.59 5.53 30.10
C LYS A 4 20.08 6.94 29.81
N ALA A 5 18.86 7.03 29.32
CA ALA A 5 18.19 8.31 29.12
C ALA A 5 18.00 9.03 30.47
N ALA A 6 18.27 10.32 30.49
CA ALA A 6 18.00 11.18 31.66
C ALA A 6 16.49 11.19 31.95
N ARG A 7 16.13 11.12 33.23
CA ARG A 7 14.73 11.23 33.68
C ARG A 7 14.42 12.68 34.01
N ILE A 8 13.77 13.38 33.09
CA ILE A 8 13.37 14.79 33.22
C ILE A 8 11.84 14.84 33.24
N PRO A 9 11.21 15.03 34.39
CA PRO A 9 9.75 15.02 34.50
C PRO A 9 9.10 16.11 33.63
N HIS A 10 8.18 15.72 32.75
CA HIS A 10 7.33 16.61 31.98
C HIS A 10 5.86 16.30 32.25
N ALA A 11 5.14 17.26 32.81
CA ALA A 11 3.73 17.08 33.11
C ALA A 11 2.85 17.43 31.91
N MET A 12 1.97 16.50 31.52
CA MET A 12 0.96 16.70 30.50
C MET A 12 -0.41 16.53 31.11
N THR A 13 -1.25 17.56 31.05
CA THR A 13 -2.62 17.52 31.57
C THR A 13 -3.62 17.55 30.43
N LEU A 14 -4.51 16.54 30.40
CA LEU A 14 -5.58 16.44 29.44
C LEU A 14 -6.84 15.90 30.12
N HIS A 15 -7.99 16.53 29.90
CA HIS A 15 -9.27 16.15 30.51
C HIS A 15 -9.26 16.04 32.03
N GLY A 16 -8.43 16.87 32.72
CA GLY A 16 -8.29 16.85 34.17
C GLY A 16 -7.36 15.75 34.73
N ASP A 17 -6.83 14.87 33.87
CA ASP A 17 -5.82 13.89 34.24
C ASP A 17 -4.42 14.40 33.90
N THR A 18 -3.47 14.23 34.84
CA THR A 18 -2.07 14.66 34.65
C THR A 18 -1.16 13.44 34.60
N ARG A 19 -0.46 13.30 33.49
CA ARG A 19 0.58 12.29 33.30
C ARG A 19 1.95 12.94 33.37
N ILE A 20 2.92 12.23 33.93
CA ILE A 20 4.32 12.64 33.93
C ILE A 20 5.09 11.75 32.96
N ASP A 21 5.60 12.33 31.89
CA ASP A 21 6.54 11.68 30.99
C ASP A 21 7.97 12.14 31.34
N ASN A 22 8.78 11.19 31.80
CA ASN A 22 10.17 11.48 32.14
C ASN A 22 11.10 11.54 30.93
N TYR A 23 10.62 11.19 29.75
CA TYR A 23 11.39 11.06 28.52
C TYR A 23 10.88 11.96 27.41
N TYR A 24 9.95 12.88 27.69
CA TYR A 24 9.40 13.82 26.71
C TYR A 24 10.47 14.68 26.03
N TRP A 25 11.59 14.93 26.69
CA TRP A 25 12.74 15.64 26.15
C TRP A 25 13.38 14.97 24.92
N LEU A 26 13.15 13.66 24.72
CA LEU A 26 13.59 12.95 23.51
C LEU A 26 12.82 13.35 22.26
N ARG A 27 11.70 14.06 22.40
CA ARG A 27 10.97 14.64 21.28
C ARG A 27 11.68 15.88 20.78
N ASP A 28 12.33 15.75 19.65
CA ASP A 28 13.01 16.84 18.94
C ASP A 28 12.48 16.94 17.52
N ASP A 29 11.47 17.79 17.31
CA ASP A 29 10.81 17.97 16.01
C ASP A 29 11.75 18.62 14.98
N THR A 30 12.78 19.32 15.45
CA THR A 30 13.81 19.95 14.58
C THR A 30 14.98 19.02 14.27
N ARG A 31 15.13 17.91 15.01
CA ARG A 31 16.24 16.96 14.91
C ARG A 31 17.62 17.63 15.04
N SER A 32 17.72 18.58 15.93
CA SER A 32 18.92 19.43 16.10
C SER A 32 19.36 19.63 17.53
N GLN A 33 18.62 19.11 18.52
CA GLN A 33 18.96 19.27 19.94
C GLN A 33 20.18 18.40 20.28
N PRO A 34 21.31 19.00 20.73
CA PRO A 34 22.54 18.27 20.98
C PRO A 34 22.41 17.12 21.98
N GLU A 35 21.63 17.31 23.04
CA GLU A 35 21.42 16.30 24.09
C GLU A 35 20.69 15.05 23.56
N VAL A 36 19.72 15.25 22.66
CA VAL A 36 18.99 14.17 21.99
C VAL A 36 19.91 13.43 21.03
N LEU A 37 20.64 14.16 20.21
CA LEU A 37 21.58 13.59 19.23
C LEU A 37 22.70 12.81 19.92
N ASP A 38 23.27 13.34 21.00
CA ASP A 38 24.32 12.66 21.77
C ASP A 38 23.81 11.36 22.40
N TYR A 39 22.61 11.38 22.98
CA TYR A 39 22.00 10.17 23.52
C TYR A 39 21.76 9.10 22.43
N LEU A 40 21.23 9.49 21.28
CA LEU A 40 21.02 8.57 20.14
C LEU A 40 22.35 8.00 19.64
N GLN A 41 23.42 8.81 19.59
CA GLN A 41 24.76 8.35 19.20
C GLN A 41 25.32 7.33 20.22
N GLN A 42 25.07 7.51 21.50
CA GLN A 42 25.47 6.54 22.55
C GLN A 42 24.73 5.20 22.37
N GLU A 43 23.41 5.23 22.08
CA GLU A 43 22.59 4.04 21.82
C GLU A 43 23.10 3.29 20.58
N ASN A 44 23.35 4.02 19.46
CA ASN A 44 23.91 3.44 18.24
C ASN A 44 25.28 2.79 18.49
N SER A 45 26.16 3.48 19.23
CA SER A 45 27.48 2.96 19.58
C SER A 45 27.40 1.71 20.47
N TYR A 46 26.42 1.66 21.37
CA TYR A 46 26.14 0.47 22.16
C TYR A 46 25.64 -0.68 21.29
N GLY A 47 24.66 -0.42 20.43
CA GLY A 47 24.12 -1.40 19.48
C GLY A 47 25.21 -2.01 18.60
N HIS A 48 26.08 -1.20 18.01
CA HIS A 48 27.22 -1.66 17.20
C HIS A 48 28.15 -2.57 18.01
N ARG A 49 28.47 -2.22 19.26
CA ARG A 49 29.33 -3.08 20.11
C ARG A 49 28.69 -4.42 20.43
N VAL A 50 27.40 -4.44 20.72
CA VAL A 50 26.67 -5.69 21.02
C VAL A 50 26.61 -6.59 19.78
N MET A 51 26.36 -6.00 18.61
CA MET A 51 26.21 -6.72 17.34
C MET A 51 27.55 -7.08 16.68
N ALA A 52 28.68 -6.51 17.12
CA ALA A 52 29.98 -6.68 16.47
C ALA A 52 30.39 -8.16 16.31
N SER A 53 30.05 -9.01 17.26
CA SER A 53 30.35 -10.45 17.18
C SER A 53 29.55 -11.20 16.09
N GLN A 54 28.47 -10.58 15.59
CA GLN A 54 27.59 -11.14 14.57
C GLN A 54 27.84 -10.52 13.18
N GLN A 55 28.82 -9.60 13.04
CA GLN A 55 29.05 -8.85 11.81
C GLN A 55 29.26 -9.79 10.59
N ALA A 56 30.05 -10.82 10.73
CA ALA A 56 30.30 -11.78 9.65
C ALA A 56 29.04 -12.53 9.19
N LEU A 57 28.08 -12.78 10.10
CA LEU A 57 26.79 -13.37 9.76
C LEU A 57 25.90 -12.35 9.07
N GLN A 58 25.87 -11.11 9.56
CA GLN A 58 25.12 -10.02 8.94
C GLN A 58 25.58 -9.77 7.51
N ASP A 59 26.89 -9.65 7.28
CA ASP A 59 27.49 -9.44 5.96
C ASP A 59 27.14 -10.58 4.99
N ARG A 60 27.15 -11.82 5.48
CA ARG A 60 26.77 -12.99 4.69
C ARG A 60 25.31 -12.95 4.29
N ILE A 61 24.40 -12.70 5.25
CA ILE A 61 22.95 -12.63 4.97
C ILE A 61 22.65 -11.46 4.04
N LEU A 62 23.27 -10.31 4.26
CA LEU A 62 23.12 -9.14 3.38
C LEU A 62 23.55 -9.48 1.95
N LYS A 63 24.73 -10.13 1.80
CA LYS A 63 25.20 -10.56 0.48
C LYS A 63 24.23 -11.54 -0.19
N GLU A 64 23.72 -12.54 0.55
CA GLU A 64 22.73 -13.49 0.02
C GLU A 64 21.45 -12.80 -0.47
N ILE A 65 20.99 -11.77 0.25
CA ILE A 65 19.81 -10.99 -0.15
C ILE A 65 20.12 -10.19 -1.42
N ILE A 66 21.27 -9.50 -1.47
CA ILE A 66 21.70 -8.73 -2.64
C ILE A 66 21.88 -9.61 -3.88
N ASP A 67 22.49 -10.79 -3.71
CA ASP A 67 22.73 -11.73 -4.81
C ASP A 67 21.43 -12.28 -5.44
N ARG A 68 20.28 -12.15 -4.72
CA ARG A 68 18.94 -12.53 -5.22
C ARG A 68 18.21 -11.38 -5.93
N ILE A 69 18.79 -10.20 -5.96
CA ILE A 69 18.22 -9.04 -6.66
C ILE A 69 18.85 -8.96 -8.05
N PRO A 70 18.06 -8.97 -9.13
CA PRO A 70 18.58 -8.76 -10.47
C PRO A 70 19.32 -7.42 -10.55
N GLN A 71 20.51 -7.44 -11.17
CA GLN A 71 21.30 -6.21 -11.33
C GLN A 71 20.66 -5.20 -12.28
N ARG A 72 19.89 -5.70 -13.23
CA ARG A 72 19.09 -4.88 -14.16
C ARG A 72 17.65 -5.37 -14.14
N GLU A 73 16.73 -4.44 -13.95
CA GLU A 73 15.31 -4.77 -13.95
C GLU A 73 14.53 -3.78 -14.81
N VAL A 74 13.63 -4.31 -15.65
CA VAL A 74 12.73 -3.53 -16.50
C VAL A 74 11.30 -3.91 -16.15
N SER A 75 10.45 -2.92 -15.85
CA SER A 75 9.02 -3.18 -15.61
C SER A 75 8.30 -3.61 -16.89
N ALA A 76 7.23 -4.39 -16.77
CA ALA A 76 6.33 -4.61 -17.89
C ALA A 76 5.71 -3.26 -18.32
N PRO A 77 5.81 -2.88 -19.60
CA PRO A 77 5.26 -1.62 -20.05
C PRO A 77 3.73 -1.62 -19.97
N TYR A 78 3.15 -0.47 -19.64
CA TYR A 78 1.70 -0.25 -19.70
C TYR A 78 1.38 0.90 -20.66
N ILE A 79 0.18 0.86 -21.26
CA ILE A 79 -0.31 1.92 -22.16
C ILE A 79 -1.21 2.86 -21.36
N LYS A 80 -0.98 4.16 -21.53
CA LYS A 80 -1.84 5.21 -21.03
C LYS A 80 -1.81 6.39 -21.98
N ASN A 81 -3.00 6.83 -22.39
CA ASN A 81 -3.17 8.04 -23.19
C ASN A 81 -2.23 8.10 -24.42
N GLY A 82 -2.17 7.01 -25.17
CA GLY A 82 -1.38 6.91 -26.42
C GLY A 82 0.12 6.69 -26.26
N TYR A 83 0.62 6.50 -25.04
CA TYR A 83 2.01 6.19 -24.75
C TYR A 83 2.17 4.88 -23.98
N ARG A 84 3.27 4.16 -24.24
CA ARG A 84 3.78 3.08 -23.41
C ARG A 84 4.71 3.67 -22.36
N TYR A 85 4.59 3.24 -21.11
CA TYR A 85 5.41 3.67 -19.99
C TYR A 85 6.11 2.48 -19.36
N ARG A 86 7.39 2.66 -18.98
CA ARG A 86 8.16 1.69 -18.21
C ARG A 86 9.11 2.40 -17.24
N HIS A 87 9.64 1.66 -16.30
CA HIS A 87 10.80 2.06 -15.52
C HIS A 87 11.88 0.98 -15.58
N ILE A 88 13.12 1.41 -15.41
CA ILE A 88 14.32 0.56 -15.48
C ILE A 88 15.19 0.86 -14.28
N TYR A 89 15.68 -0.21 -13.63
CA TYR A 89 16.81 -0.14 -12.72
C TYR A 89 18.06 -0.61 -13.48
N GLU A 90 19.08 0.23 -13.52
CA GLU A 90 20.36 -0.10 -14.15
C GLU A 90 21.38 -0.56 -13.10
N PRO A 91 22.38 -1.39 -13.48
CA PRO A 91 23.38 -1.89 -12.56
C PRO A 91 24.09 -0.75 -11.81
N GLY A 92 24.20 -0.87 -10.48
CA GLY A 92 24.84 0.12 -9.62
C GLY A 92 24.02 1.39 -9.38
N CYS A 93 22.79 1.45 -9.85
CA CYS A 93 21.84 2.54 -9.59
C CYS A 93 20.87 2.18 -8.49
N GLU A 94 20.61 3.12 -7.58
CA GLU A 94 19.68 2.95 -6.47
C GLU A 94 18.23 3.25 -6.87
N TYR A 95 18.05 4.14 -7.84
CA TYR A 95 16.74 4.65 -8.25
C TYR A 95 16.40 4.27 -9.68
N ALA A 96 15.10 4.27 -9.99
CA ALA A 96 14.61 3.95 -11.32
C ALA A 96 14.82 5.12 -12.31
N ILE A 97 14.92 4.74 -13.58
CA ILE A 97 14.80 5.63 -14.75
C ILE A 97 13.42 5.41 -15.35
N TYR A 98 12.61 6.45 -15.42
CA TYR A 98 11.25 6.42 -15.96
C TYR A 98 11.26 6.85 -17.42
N GLN A 99 10.61 6.06 -18.26
CA GLN A 99 10.63 6.24 -19.72
C GLN A 99 9.23 6.10 -20.31
N ARG A 100 9.02 6.79 -21.43
CA ARG A 100 7.84 6.58 -22.28
C ARG A 100 8.23 6.41 -23.75
N GLN A 101 7.32 5.84 -24.53
CA GLN A 101 7.41 5.69 -25.97
C GLN A 101 6.00 5.81 -26.55
N SER A 102 5.84 6.36 -27.75
CA SER A 102 4.52 6.34 -28.41
C SER A 102 3.98 4.91 -28.51
N ALA A 103 2.70 4.71 -28.22
CA ALA A 103 2.07 3.39 -28.34
C ALA A 103 2.03 2.88 -29.79
N PHE A 104 2.21 3.76 -30.77
CA PHE A 104 2.24 3.47 -32.21
C PHE A 104 3.65 3.26 -32.75
N SER A 105 4.69 3.47 -31.92
CA SER A 105 6.08 3.20 -32.29
C SER A 105 6.35 1.70 -32.35
N GLU A 106 7.34 1.30 -33.16
CA GLU A 106 7.84 -0.06 -33.21
C GLU A 106 8.57 -0.41 -31.89
N GLU A 107 8.70 -1.68 -31.56
CA GLU A 107 9.25 -2.14 -30.29
C GLU A 107 10.72 -1.71 -30.08
N TRP A 108 11.48 -1.53 -31.17
CA TRP A 108 12.90 -1.14 -31.18
C TRP A 108 13.14 0.37 -31.24
N ASP A 109 12.09 1.19 -31.35
CA ASP A 109 12.24 2.63 -31.35
C ASP A 109 12.75 3.14 -29.98
N GLU A 110 13.39 4.30 -29.97
CA GLU A 110 13.96 4.86 -28.76
C GLU A 110 12.90 5.23 -27.73
N TRP A 111 13.24 4.97 -26.48
CA TRP A 111 12.42 5.37 -25.32
C TRP A 111 12.85 6.76 -24.84
N GLU A 112 11.92 7.68 -24.78
CA GLU A 112 12.10 8.99 -24.18
C GLU A 112 12.28 8.85 -22.66
N THR A 113 13.35 9.42 -22.09
CA THR A 113 13.55 9.49 -20.63
C THR A 113 12.77 10.66 -20.05
N LEU A 114 11.74 10.34 -19.27
CA LEU A 114 10.96 11.32 -18.51
C LEU A 114 11.70 11.80 -17.27
N LEU A 115 12.27 10.87 -16.52
CA LEU A 115 12.97 11.11 -15.27
C LEU A 115 14.07 10.07 -15.05
N ASP A 116 15.27 10.55 -14.80
CA ASP A 116 16.36 9.76 -14.23
C ASP A 116 16.47 10.15 -12.74
N ALA A 117 15.89 9.31 -11.87
CA ALA A 117 15.84 9.59 -10.44
C ALA A 117 17.25 9.55 -9.79
N ASN A 118 18.21 8.84 -10.38
CA ASN A 118 19.59 8.83 -9.90
C ASN A 118 20.26 10.21 -10.09
N LYS A 119 19.98 10.88 -11.22
CA LYS A 119 20.48 12.26 -11.45
C LYS A 119 19.84 13.25 -10.48
N ARG A 120 18.58 13.03 -10.11
CA ARG A 120 17.90 13.89 -9.12
C ARG A 120 18.48 13.70 -7.72
N ALA A 121 18.78 12.46 -7.35
CA ALA A 121 19.33 12.09 -6.05
C ALA A 121 20.82 12.49 -5.87
N ALA A 122 21.57 12.73 -6.94
CA ALA A 122 23.02 12.81 -6.96
C ALA A 122 23.68 13.80 -5.96
N HIS A 123 22.92 14.80 -5.49
CA HIS A 123 23.42 15.84 -4.58
C HIS A 123 22.63 15.88 -3.25
N SER A 124 21.94 14.78 -2.90
CA SER A 124 21.14 14.67 -1.69
C SER A 124 21.48 13.38 -0.94
N GLU A 125 21.47 13.44 0.39
CA GLU A 125 21.59 12.25 1.24
C GLU A 125 20.35 11.36 1.22
N PHE A 126 19.22 11.91 0.79
CA PHE A 126 17.94 11.22 0.68
C PHE A 126 17.19 11.70 -0.55
N TYR A 127 16.52 10.79 -1.24
CA TYR A 127 15.61 11.12 -2.33
C TYR A 127 14.42 10.15 -2.34
N SER A 128 13.23 10.68 -2.52
CA SER A 128 12.02 9.89 -2.75
C SER A 128 11.12 10.58 -3.76
N MET A 129 10.72 9.85 -4.79
CA MET A 129 9.68 10.29 -5.71
C MET A 129 8.31 9.93 -5.13
N GLY A 130 7.49 10.92 -4.82
CA GLY A 130 6.14 10.72 -4.30
C GLY A 130 5.10 10.40 -5.37
N GLY A 131 5.29 10.95 -6.56
CA GLY A 131 4.39 10.72 -7.69
C GLY A 131 4.80 11.49 -8.94
N MET A 132 4.30 11.01 -10.07
CA MET A 132 4.48 11.61 -11.39
C MET A 132 3.16 11.54 -12.17
N ALA A 133 2.73 12.65 -12.75
CA ALA A 133 1.55 12.70 -13.60
C ALA A 133 1.80 13.57 -14.85
N ILE A 134 1.31 13.10 -15.98
CA ILE A 134 1.43 13.79 -17.26
C ILE A 134 0.04 14.32 -17.66
N THR A 135 0.02 15.50 -18.26
CA THR A 135 -1.20 16.15 -18.77
C THR A 135 -1.95 15.30 -19.78
N PRO A 136 -3.28 15.49 -19.94
CA PRO A 136 -4.06 14.81 -20.99
C PRO A 136 -3.52 14.97 -22.40
N ASP A 137 -2.93 16.12 -22.73
CA ASP A 137 -2.29 16.38 -24.05
C ASP A 137 -0.84 15.85 -24.16
N ASN A 138 -0.32 15.22 -23.11
CA ASN A 138 1.02 14.65 -23.02
C ASN A 138 2.20 15.65 -23.06
N THR A 139 1.97 16.94 -22.82
CA THR A 139 2.99 17.99 -22.98
C THR A 139 3.70 18.40 -21.70
N ILE A 140 3.05 18.24 -20.51
CA ILE A 140 3.61 18.66 -19.23
C ILE A 140 3.61 17.49 -18.23
N MET A 141 4.70 17.35 -17.51
CA MET A 141 4.88 16.40 -16.41
C MET A 141 4.93 17.13 -15.08
N ALA A 142 4.08 16.75 -14.13
CA ALA A 142 4.20 17.10 -12.73
C ALA A 142 4.98 16.01 -11.98
N LEU A 143 5.91 16.41 -11.12
CA LEU A 143 6.77 15.51 -10.34
C LEU A 143 6.82 15.96 -8.89
N ALA A 144 6.42 15.09 -7.95
CA ALA A 144 6.54 15.30 -6.51
C ALA A 144 7.79 14.62 -5.95
N GLU A 145 8.63 15.37 -5.27
CA GLU A 145 9.92 14.91 -4.75
C GLU A 145 10.10 15.31 -3.27
N ASP A 146 10.65 14.38 -2.47
CA ASP A 146 11.07 14.62 -1.07
C ASP A 146 12.58 14.38 -0.95
N PHE A 147 13.32 15.39 -0.52
CA PHE A 147 14.77 15.33 -0.27
C PHE A 147 15.11 15.32 1.22
N LEU A 148 14.12 15.33 2.12
CA LEU A 148 14.30 15.48 3.56
C LEU A 148 13.89 14.23 4.37
N SER A 149 13.36 13.19 3.73
CA SER A 149 12.81 12.01 4.42
C SER A 149 11.68 12.35 5.41
N ARG A 150 10.87 13.35 5.10
CA ARG A 150 9.77 13.82 5.96
C ARG A 150 8.39 13.64 5.35
N ARG A 151 8.31 13.02 4.15
CA ARG A 151 7.06 12.95 3.37
C ARG A 151 6.43 14.33 3.14
N GLN A 152 7.26 15.36 3.07
CA GLN A 152 6.94 16.72 2.66
C GLN A 152 7.49 16.91 1.28
N TYR A 153 6.62 16.86 0.29
CA TYR A 153 7.03 16.91 -1.11
C TYR A 153 7.02 18.34 -1.62
N GLY A 154 7.88 18.56 -2.62
CA GLY A 154 7.80 19.72 -3.51
C GLY A 154 7.35 19.24 -4.89
N ILE A 155 6.35 19.88 -5.50
CA ILE A 155 5.92 19.58 -6.87
C ILE A 155 6.54 20.58 -7.83
N ARG A 156 7.17 20.05 -8.89
CA ARG A 156 7.71 20.80 -10.03
C ARG A 156 7.06 20.33 -11.33
N PHE A 157 7.11 21.21 -12.32
CA PHE A 157 6.54 20.95 -13.64
C PHE A 157 7.62 20.99 -14.72
N ARG A 158 7.55 20.07 -15.67
CA ARG A 158 8.48 20.01 -16.81
C ARG A 158 7.71 19.98 -18.11
N ASN A 159 8.05 20.88 -19.03
CA ASN A 159 7.57 20.80 -20.41
C ASN A 159 8.32 19.64 -21.11
N LEU A 160 7.59 18.68 -21.66
CA LEU A 160 8.16 17.47 -22.24
C LEU A 160 8.64 17.66 -23.69
N GLU A 161 8.14 18.68 -24.40
CA GLU A 161 8.59 19.00 -25.75
C GLU A 161 9.93 19.71 -25.75
N THR A 162 10.09 20.70 -24.83
CA THR A 162 11.33 21.49 -24.74
C THR A 162 12.35 20.93 -23.75
N GLY A 163 11.90 20.05 -22.83
CA GLY A 163 12.70 19.53 -21.74
C GLY A 163 12.93 20.51 -20.58
N ASN A 164 12.41 21.73 -20.67
CA ASN A 164 12.63 22.78 -19.67
C ASN A 164 11.69 22.62 -18.46
N TRP A 165 12.20 22.98 -17.29
CA TRP A 165 11.40 23.08 -16.08
C TRP A 165 10.74 24.45 -15.98
N TYR A 166 9.47 24.44 -15.55
CA TYR A 166 8.80 25.67 -15.15
C TYR A 166 9.41 26.23 -13.86
N PRO A 167 9.37 27.55 -13.64
CA PRO A 167 10.01 28.18 -12.48
C PRO A 167 9.26 27.94 -11.16
N GLU A 168 7.96 27.63 -11.21
CA GLU A 168 7.14 27.44 -10.03
C GLU A 168 7.49 26.15 -9.28
N LEU A 169 7.35 26.22 -7.94
CA LEU A 169 7.49 25.13 -7.01
C LEU A 169 6.33 25.17 -6.01
N LEU A 170 5.60 24.07 -5.89
CA LEU A 170 4.56 23.90 -4.88
C LEU A 170 5.14 23.13 -3.69
N ASP A 171 5.41 23.82 -2.59
CA ASP A 171 6.04 23.25 -1.40
C ASP A 171 5.05 22.75 -0.36
N ASN A 172 5.52 21.88 0.54
CA ASN A 172 4.78 21.31 1.67
C ASN A 172 3.49 20.61 1.24
N VAL A 173 3.58 19.81 0.19
CA VAL A 173 2.46 19.12 -0.42
C VAL A 173 2.48 17.61 -0.11
N ASP A 174 1.31 17.01 -0.26
CA ASP A 174 1.13 15.56 -0.34
C ASP A 174 1.38 15.11 -1.79
N PRO A 175 1.83 13.87 -2.04
CA PRO A 175 1.99 13.37 -3.41
C PRO A 175 0.64 13.03 -4.10
N SER A 176 -0.47 13.46 -3.53
CA SER A 176 -1.81 13.32 -4.08
C SER A 176 -2.16 14.56 -4.92
N PHE A 177 -2.20 14.40 -6.23
CA PHE A 177 -2.49 15.47 -7.18
C PHE A 177 -3.07 14.93 -8.49
N VAL A 178 -3.77 15.79 -9.24
CA VAL A 178 -4.39 15.45 -10.52
C VAL A 178 -4.42 16.63 -11.48
N TRP A 179 -4.34 16.35 -12.77
CA TRP A 179 -4.59 17.31 -13.85
C TRP A 179 -6.08 17.41 -14.16
N ALA A 180 -6.61 18.61 -14.40
CA ALA A 180 -7.87 18.80 -15.11
C ALA A 180 -7.73 18.37 -16.59
N ASN A 181 -8.81 18.40 -17.36
CA ASN A 181 -8.78 17.96 -18.75
C ASN A 181 -8.24 19.04 -19.71
N ASP A 182 -8.13 20.27 -19.27
CA ASP A 182 -7.59 21.40 -20.03
C ASP A 182 -6.05 21.39 -20.17
N SER A 183 -5.35 20.46 -19.49
CA SER A 183 -3.89 20.36 -19.45
C SER A 183 -3.14 21.56 -18.82
N TRP A 184 -3.86 22.51 -18.24
CA TRP A 184 -3.31 23.72 -17.61
C TRP A 184 -3.66 23.83 -16.14
N THR A 185 -4.80 23.30 -15.74
CA THR A 185 -5.29 23.34 -14.36
C THR A 185 -4.82 22.10 -13.60
N PHE A 186 -4.22 22.34 -12.44
CA PHE A 186 -3.64 21.31 -11.60
C PHE A 186 -4.20 21.38 -10.18
N TYR A 187 -4.71 20.28 -9.66
CA TYR A 187 -5.20 20.16 -8.29
C TYR A 187 -4.21 19.38 -7.45
N TYR A 188 -3.91 19.88 -6.25
CA TYR A 188 -2.95 19.28 -5.34
C TYR A 188 -3.37 19.44 -3.89
N VAL A 189 -2.79 18.62 -3.00
CA VAL A 189 -3.09 18.62 -1.57
C VAL A 189 -1.93 19.22 -0.79
N ARG A 190 -2.20 20.21 0.06
CA ARG A 190 -1.25 20.73 1.05
C ARG A 190 -1.35 20.02 2.37
N LYS A 191 -0.22 19.87 3.04
CA LYS A 191 -0.10 19.31 4.38
C LYS A 191 -0.10 20.42 5.43
N HIS A 192 -0.67 20.08 6.60
CA HIS A 192 -0.56 20.93 7.76
C HIS A 192 0.92 21.01 8.20
N PRO A 193 1.49 22.21 8.42
CA PRO A 193 2.94 22.38 8.58
C PRO A 193 3.51 21.70 9.83
N VAL A 194 2.68 21.46 10.86
CA VAL A 194 3.10 20.84 12.12
C VAL A 194 2.74 19.36 12.20
N THR A 195 1.48 19.01 11.91
CA THR A 195 0.99 17.62 12.02
C THR A 195 1.28 16.79 10.78
N LEU A 196 1.61 17.41 9.66
CA LEU A 196 1.82 16.81 8.33
C LEU A 196 0.56 16.12 7.78
N LEU A 197 -0.60 16.41 8.36
CA LEU A 197 -1.88 15.90 7.87
C LEU A 197 -2.21 16.54 6.52
N PRO A 198 -2.56 15.79 5.46
CA PRO A 198 -3.12 16.34 4.22
C PRO A 198 -4.53 16.86 4.50
N TYR A 199 -4.77 18.18 4.32
CA TYR A 199 -6.00 18.81 4.79
C TYR A 199 -6.60 19.87 3.85
N GLN A 200 -5.83 20.40 2.89
CA GLN A 200 -6.33 21.42 1.95
C GLN A 200 -6.15 20.97 0.51
N VAL A 201 -7.15 21.20 -0.32
CA VAL A 201 -7.08 21.08 -1.78
C VAL A 201 -6.93 22.46 -2.40
N TRP A 202 -5.90 22.61 -3.22
CA TRP A 202 -5.59 23.84 -3.94
C TRP A 202 -5.65 23.62 -5.45
N ARG A 203 -5.93 24.68 -6.18
CA ARG A 203 -5.86 24.74 -7.64
C ARG A 203 -4.76 25.67 -8.07
N HIS A 204 -3.89 25.18 -8.94
CA HIS A 204 -2.78 25.87 -9.56
C HIS A 204 -3.02 26.00 -11.06
N ALA A 205 -2.64 27.13 -11.66
CA ALA A 205 -2.58 27.32 -13.12
C ALA A 205 -1.11 27.33 -13.53
N ILE A 206 -0.73 26.47 -14.47
CA ILE A 206 0.67 26.37 -14.93
C ILE A 206 1.16 27.71 -15.46
N GLY A 207 2.41 28.05 -15.16
CA GLY A 207 3.04 29.32 -15.55
C GLY A 207 2.69 30.49 -14.62
N THR A 208 1.96 30.26 -13.53
CA THR A 208 1.69 31.28 -12.52
C THR A 208 2.42 30.98 -11.21
N PRO A 209 2.77 32.01 -10.41
CA PRO A 209 3.38 31.78 -9.11
C PRO A 209 2.37 31.12 -8.13
N ALA A 210 2.86 30.22 -7.26
CA ALA A 210 2.05 29.53 -6.25
C ALA A 210 1.27 30.45 -5.29
N SER A 211 1.65 31.72 -5.18
CA SER A 211 0.91 32.74 -4.41
C SER A 211 -0.44 33.14 -5.03
N GLN A 212 -0.69 32.78 -6.28
CA GLN A 212 -1.94 33.00 -6.98
C GLN A 212 -2.88 31.77 -6.94
N ASP A 213 -2.46 30.71 -6.31
CA ASP A 213 -3.24 29.49 -6.20
C ASP A 213 -4.53 29.72 -5.42
N LYS A 214 -5.60 29.03 -5.82
CA LYS A 214 -6.90 29.14 -5.18
C LYS A 214 -7.14 27.95 -4.25
N LEU A 215 -7.48 28.24 -2.99
CA LEU A 215 -7.99 27.24 -2.06
C LEU A 215 -9.38 26.77 -2.53
N ILE A 216 -9.52 25.47 -2.77
CA ILE A 216 -10.75 24.84 -3.25
C ILE A 216 -11.51 24.19 -2.10
N TYR A 217 -10.79 23.54 -1.19
CA TYR A 217 -11.39 22.88 -0.03
C TYR A 217 -10.42 22.86 1.14
N GLU A 218 -10.95 23.03 2.35
CA GLU A 218 -10.22 22.85 3.59
C GLU A 218 -10.98 21.90 4.52
N GLU A 219 -10.30 20.83 4.96
CA GLU A 219 -10.80 19.94 5.98
C GLU A 219 -10.42 20.50 7.36
N LYS A 220 -11.43 20.68 8.21
CA LYS A 220 -11.24 21.24 9.57
C LYS A 220 -11.22 20.18 10.66
N ASP A 221 -11.67 18.97 10.35
CA ASP A 221 -11.63 17.84 11.25
C ASP A 221 -10.32 17.07 11.04
N ASP A 222 -9.42 17.13 12.01
CA ASP A 222 -8.09 16.54 11.97
C ASP A 222 -8.08 15.01 12.04
N THR A 223 -9.24 14.39 12.14
CA THR A 223 -9.41 12.93 11.99
C THR A 223 -9.52 12.47 10.55
N TYR A 224 -9.68 13.38 9.58
CA TYR A 224 -9.82 13.06 8.16
C TYR A 224 -8.53 13.34 7.37
N TYR A 225 -8.21 12.41 6.50
CA TYR A 225 -7.18 12.55 5.47
C TYR A 225 -7.81 12.96 4.15
N VAL A 226 -7.18 13.89 3.45
CA VAL A 226 -7.62 14.38 2.14
C VAL A 226 -6.75 13.77 1.05
N SER A 227 -7.36 13.20 0.01
CA SER A 227 -6.67 12.70 -1.17
C SER A 227 -7.41 13.06 -2.47
N LEU A 228 -6.68 13.02 -3.59
CA LEU A 228 -7.20 13.33 -4.92
C LEU A 228 -6.98 12.15 -5.87
N HIS A 229 -7.96 11.89 -6.70
CA HIS A 229 -7.83 11.03 -7.86
C HIS A 229 -8.81 11.43 -8.97
N LYS A 230 -8.70 10.82 -10.14
CA LYS A 230 -9.60 11.05 -11.25
C LYS A 230 -10.45 9.81 -11.47
N THR A 231 -11.72 10.00 -11.79
CA THR A 231 -12.61 8.88 -12.14
C THR A 231 -12.15 8.18 -13.42
N THR A 232 -12.54 6.92 -13.60
CA THR A 232 -12.25 6.12 -14.81
C THR A 232 -12.73 6.83 -16.08
N SER A 233 -13.86 7.53 -16.04
CA SER A 233 -14.35 8.37 -17.15
C SER A 233 -13.49 9.59 -17.46
N LYS A 234 -12.55 9.93 -16.59
CA LYS A 234 -11.77 11.19 -16.62
C LYS A 234 -12.63 12.47 -16.45
N HIS A 235 -13.96 12.35 -16.26
CA HIS A 235 -14.90 13.48 -16.18
C HIS A 235 -14.86 14.20 -14.83
N TYR A 236 -14.54 13.49 -13.74
CA TYR A 236 -14.49 14.09 -12.41
C TYR A 236 -13.13 13.96 -11.76
N VAL A 237 -12.70 15.05 -11.09
CA VAL A 237 -11.70 15.00 -10.03
C VAL A 237 -12.42 14.69 -8.73
N VAL A 238 -11.93 13.68 -8.02
CA VAL A 238 -12.49 13.22 -6.75
C VAL A 238 -11.64 13.75 -5.61
N ILE A 239 -12.25 14.48 -4.69
CA ILE A 239 -11.71 14.81 -3.38
C ILE A 239 -12.25 13.76 -2.42
N HIS A 240 -11.41 12.84 -2.00
CA HIS A 240 -11.76 11.78 -1.07
C HIS A 240 -11.31 12.15 0.35
N LEU A 241 -12.24 12.14 1.27
CA LEU A 241 -12.04 12.46 2.69
C LEU A 241 -12.31 11.20 3.49
N ALA A 242 -11.32 10.69 4.20
CA ALA A 242 -11.43 9.43 4.94
C ALA A 242 -10.88 9.55 6.36
N SER A 243 -11.68 9.14 7.33
CA SER A 243 -11.27 8.85 8.69
C SER A 243 -11.16 7.33 8.91
N ALA A 244 -10.98 6.89 10.14
CA ALA A 244 -10.86 5.47 10.47
C ALA A 244 -12.15 4.65 10.16
N THR A 245 -13.32 5.28 10.12
CA THR A 245 -14.63 4.58 9.96
C THR A 245 -15.62 5.34 9.10
N THR A 246 -15.25 6.51 8.59
CA THR A 246 -16.21 7.38 7.87
C THR A 246 -15.51 8.02 6.67
N SER A 247 -16.21 8.09 5.55
CA SER A 247 -15.73 8.82 4.38
C SER A 247 -16.75 9.81 3.81
N GLU A 248 -16.25 10.78 3.06
CA GLU A 248 -17.01 11.71 2.23
C GLU A 248 -16.31 11.86 0.89
N VAL A 249 -17.06 11.97 -0.17
CA VAL A 249 -16.54 12.27 -1.50
C VAL A 249 -17.11 13.59 -1.99
N ARG A 250 -16.22 14.44 -2.48
CA ARG A 250 -16.60 15.65 -3.25
C ARG A 250 -16.09 15.51 -4.67
N LEU A 251 -16.83 16.03 -5.61
CA LEU A 251 -16.52 15.96 -7.04
C LEU A 251 -16.35 17.35 -7.62
N LEU A 252 -15.34 17.49 -8.48
CA LEU A 252 -15.12 18.64 -9.36
C LEU A 252 -15.27 18.16 -10.80
N ASP A 253 -15.95 18.93 -11.64
CA ASP A 253 -15.97 18.68 -13.07
C ASP A 253 -14.58 18.96 -13.65
N ALA A 254 -13.97 17.96 -14.26
CA ALA A 254 -12.59 18.05 -14.78
C ALA A 254 -12.49 18.83 -16.11
N GLU A 255 -13.62 19.11 -16.76
CA GLU A 255 -13.70 19.90 -17.99
C GLU A 255 -13.80 21.41 -17.71
N ILE A 256 -14.15 21.79 -16.46
CA ILE A 256 -14.41 23.18 -16.08
C ILE A 256 -13.25 23.70 -15.22
N ALA A 257 -12.46 24.62 -15.75
CA ALA A 257 -11.28 25.17 -15.05
C ALA A 257 -11.63 25.82 -13.70
N ASP A 258 -12.80 26.44 -13.58
CA ASP A 258 -13.28 27.12 -12.37
C ASP A 258 -14.33 26.30 -11.60
N ALA A 259 -14.36 24.97 -11.77
CA ALA A 259 -15.31 24.12 -11.07
C ALA A 259 -15.23 24.29 -9.55
N GLU A 260 -16.40 24.33 -8.92
CA GLU A 260 -16.53 24.28 -7.46
C GLU A 260 -16.88 22.85 -7.01
N PRO A 261 -16.31 22.36 -5.90
CA PRO A 261 -16.56 21.00 -5.46
C PRO A 261 -17.98 20.87 -4.88
N PHE A 262 -18.67 19.81 -5.25
CA PHE A 262 -19.94 19.46 -4.66
C PHE A 262 -19.87 18.12 -3.91
N VAL A 263 -20.55 18.02 -2.77
CA VAL A 263 -20.64 16.80 -1.98
C VAL A 263 -21.47 15.76 -2.74
N PHE A 264 -20.92 14.55 -2.93
CA PHE A 264 -21.68 13.43 -3.50
C PHE A 264 -22.67 12.88 -2.48
N LEU A 265 -22.19 12.41 -1.33
CA LEU A 265 -22.99 12.05 -0.16
C LEU A 265 -22.42 12.74 1.08
N PRO A 266 -23.26 13.32 1.95
CA PRO A 266 -22.80 13.90 3.20
C PRO A 266 -22.26 12.84 4.15
N ARG A 267 -21.36 13.24 5.04
CA ARG A 267 -20.81 12.37 6.09
C ARG A 267 -21.92 11.77 6.94
N ARG A 268 -21.76 10.48 7.18
CA ARG A 268 -22.60 9.75 8.11
C ARG A 268 -21.67 8.85 8.93
N LYS A 269 -21.74 8.95 10.25
CA LYS A 269 -20.91 8.16 11.15
C LYS A 269 -20.92 6.68 10.76
N ASP A 270 -19.73 6.07 10.72
CA ASP A 270 -19.47 4.68 10.37
C ASP A 270 -19.93 4.26 8.95
N HIS A 271 -20.16 5.24 8.09
CA HIS A 271 -20.40 5.01 6.66
C HIS A 271 -19.14 5.29 5.86
N GLU A 272 -18.56 4.23 5.34
CA GLU A 272 -17.43 4.25 4.44
C GLU A 272 -17.88 3.96 3.01
N TYR A 273 -17.44 4.77 2.07
CA TYR A 273 -17.65 4.50 0.65
C TYR A 273 -16.52 5.08 -0.20
N SER A 274 -16.25 4.41 -1.31
CA SER A 274 -15.47 4.93 -2.42
C SER A 274 -16.34 4.99 -3.67
N LEU A 275 -15.96 5.85 -4.61
CA LEU A 275 -16.77 6.15 -5.78
C LEU A 275 -15.90 6.16 -7.03
N ASP A 276 -16.44 5.63 -8.12
CA ASP A 276 -15.93 5.82 -9.46
C ASP A 276 -17.07 6.20 -10.41
N HIS A 277 -16.72 6.77 -11.56
CA HIS A 277 -17.69 7.15 -12.60
C HIS A 277 -17.22 6.63 -13.96
N TYR A 278 -18.14 5.98 -14.69
CA TYR A 278 -17.91 5.52 -16.05
C TYR A 278 -19.22 5.38 -16.83
N GLN A 279 -19.24 5.75 -18.11
CA GLN A 279 -20.42 5.67 -19.00
C GLN A 279 -21.69 6.24 -18.37
N HIS A 280 -21.63 7.50 -17.87
CA HIS A 280 -22.72 8.24 -17.24
C HIS A 280 -23.33 7.57 -16.00
N ARG A 281 -22.56 6.73 -15.30
CA ARG A 281 -22.98 6.04 -14.07
C ARG A 281 -21.91 6.17 -13.00
N PHE A 282 -22.35 6.37 -11.78
CA PHE A 282 -21.52 6.25 -10.59
C PHE A 282 -21.57 4.82 -10.08
N TYR A 283 -20.43 4.34 -9.62
CA TYR A 283 -20.26 3.04 -8.98
C TYR A 283 -19.72 3.29 -7.58
N LEU A 284 -20.38 2.71 -6.59
CA LEU A 284 -20.04 2.93 -5.18
C LEU A 284 -19.77 1.59 -4.50
N ARG A 285 -18.57 1.45 -3.95
CA ARG A 285 -18.29 0.45 -2.95
C ARG A 285 -18.67 1.06 -1.60
N SER A 286 -19.60 0.48 -0.86
CA SER A 286 -20.17 1.08 0.36
C SER A 286 -20.51 0.02 1.40
N ASN A 287 -20.24 0.31 2.69
CA ASN A 287 -20.61 -0.53 3.83
C ASN A 287 -22.02 -0.21 4.39
N ARG A 288 -22.82 0.60 3.70
CA ARG A 288 -24.13 1.06 4.17
C ARG A 288 -25.08 -0.05 4.54
N HIS A 289 -25.12 -1.11 3.77
CA HIS A 289 -26.05 -2.24 3.93
C HIS A 289 -25.37 -3.49 4.49
N GLY A 290 -24.06 -3.45 4.78
CA GLY A 290 -23.32 -4.55 5.36
C GLY A 290 -21.85 -4.24 5.53
N LYS A 291 -21.27 -4.67 6.64
CA LYS A 291 -19.89 -4.33 7.07
C LYS A 291 -18.81 -4.65 6.05
N ASN A 292 -18.98 -5.73 5.29
CA ASN A 292 -18.00 -6.22 4.30
C ASN A 292 -18.19 -5.58 2.92
N PHE A 293 -18.92 -4.49 2.84
CA PHE A 293 -19.20 -3.70 1.65
C PHE A 293 -20.00 -4.43 0.57
N GLY A 294 -20.81 -3.66 -0.12
CA GLY A 294 -21.47 -4.03 -1.38
C GLY A 294 -21.04 -3.08 -2.49
N LEU A 295 -21.35 -3.43 -3.72
CA LEU A 295 -21.16 -2.60 -4.90
C LEU A 295 -22.51 -2.16 -5.46
N TYR A 296 -22.66 -0.87 -5.65
CA TYR A 296 -23.89 -0.23 -6.09
C TYR A 296 -23.63 0.63 -7.33
N ARG A 297 -24.66 0.81 -8.16
CA ARG A 297 -24.62 1.67 -9.33
C ARG A 297 -25.76 2.67 -9.29
N THR A 298 -25.50 3.92 -9.69
CA THR A 298 -26.54 4.95 -9.76
C THR A 298 -26.26 5.99 -10.84
N ARG A 299 -27.28 6.74 -11.23
CA ARG A 299 -27.15 7.96 -12.05
C ARG A 299 -27.13 9.23 -11.21
N MET A 300 -27.68 9.18 -10.03
CA MET A 300 -27.94 10.31 -9.14
C MET A 300 -27.39 10.06 -7.74
N ARG A 301 -27.30 11.12 -6.95
CA ARG A 301 -26.88 11.06 -5.54
C ARG A 301 -27.93 10.42 -4.63
N ASP A 302 -29.18 10.30 -5.10
CA ASP A 302 -30.27 9.72 -4.32
C ASP A 302 -30.04 8.22 -4.07
N GLU A 303 -29.84 7.88 -2.80
CA GLU A 303 -29.58 6.52 -2.37
C GLU A 303 -30.75 5.55 -2.61
N GLN A 304 -31.96 6.05 -2.72
CA GLN A 304 -33.16 5.24 -3.03
C GLN A 304 -33.13 4.71 -4.48
N GLN A 305 -32.29 5.30 -5.33
CA GLN A 305 -32.11 4.91 -6.72
C GLN A 305 -30.86 4.06 -6.96
N TRP A 306 -30.22 3.58 -5.91
CA TRP A 306 -29.06 2.71 -6.05
C TRP A 306 -29.50 1.32 -6.50
N GLU A 307 -28.96 0.89 -7.62
CA GLU A 307 -29.04 -0.49 -8.09
C GLU A 307 -27.92 -1.29 -7.44
N GLU A 308 -28.27 -2.35 -6.70
CA GLU A 308 -27.31 -3.26 -6.11
C GLU A 308 -26.73 -4.18 -7.18
N LEU A 309 -25.42 -4.11 -7.41
CA LEU A 309 -24.70 -5.00 -8.32
C LEU A 309 -24.14 -6.22 -7.60
N ILE A 310 -23.61 -6.00 -6.40
CA ILE A 310 -23.07 -7.04 -5.51
C ILE A 310 -23.56 -6.74 -4.11
N PRO A 311 -24.38 -7.59 -3.51
CA PRO A 311 -24.81 -7.44 -2.13
C PRO A 311 -23.64 -7.62 -1.16
N PRO A 312 -23.67 -6.99 0.01
CA PRO A 312 -22.71 -7.27 1.06
C PRO A 312 -22.90 -8.71 1.57
N ARG A 313 -21.81 -9.37 1.93
CA ARG A 313 -21.78 -10.76 2.41
C ARG A 313 -20.98 -10.87 3.69
N ASP A 314 -21.44 -11.63 4.66
CA ASP A 314 -20.82 -11.72 5.98
C ASP A 314 -19.43 -12.38 5.93
N ASN A 315 -19.22 -13.30 4.98
CA ASN A 315 -17.99 -14.09 4.87
C ASN A 315 -17.08 -13.70 3.71
N ILE A 316 -17.42 -12.65 2.96
CA ILE A 316 -16.63 -12.14 1.83
C ILE A 316 -16.55 -10.61 1.93
N MET A 317 -15.33 -10.10 2.06
CA MET A 317 -15.05 -8.67 2.01
C MET A 317 -14.89 -8.23 0.55
N LEU A 318 -15.64 -7.24 0.12
CA LEU A 318 -15.39 -6.57 -1.16
C LEU A 318 -14.28 -5.53 -0.94
N GLU A 319 -13.08 -5.77 -1.46
CA GLU A 319 -11.93 -4.89 -1.26
C GLU A 319 -11.83 -3.78 -2.31
N GLY A 320 -12.14 -4.09 -3.56
CA GLY A 320 -12.02 -3.12 -4.64
C GLY A 320 -12.77 -3.52 -5.90
N PHE A 321 -12.75 -2.63 -6.87
CA PHE A 321 -13.26 -2.90 -8.21
C PHE A 321 -12.56 -2.03 -9.26
N THR A 322 -12.61 -2.45 -10.51
CA THR A 322 -12.21 -1.66 -11.68
C THR A 322 -13.21 -1.82 -12.82
N LEU A 323 -13.37 -0.77 -13.61
CA LEU A 323 -14.36 -0.67 -14.67
C LEU A 323 -13.71 -0.72 -16.04
N PHE A 324 -14.28 -1.55 -16.90
CA PHE A 324 -14.00 -1.60 -18.33
C PHE A 324 -15.30 -1.39 -19.12
N THR A 325 -15.18 -1.21 -20.42
CA THR A 325 -16.36 -0.98 -21.28
C THR A 325 -17.40 -2.06 -21.12
N ASP A 326 -17.01 -3.32 -21.25
CA ASP A 326 -17.91 -4.47 -21.22
C ASP A 326 -17.76 -5.33 -19.96
N TRP A 327 -16.76 -5.04 -19.11
CA TRP A 327 -16.42 -5.82 -17.94
C TRP A 327 -16.36 -4.97 -16.67
N LEU A 328 -16.70 -5.58 -15.56
CA LEU A 328 -16.46 -5.12 -14.20
C LEU A 328 -15.61 -6.19 -13.52
N VAL A 329 -14.48 -5.82 -12.97
CA VAL A 329 -13.64 -6.73 -12.19
C VAL A 329 -13.70 -6.32 -10.74
N VAL A 330 -13.87 -7.29 -9.85
CA VAL A 330 -13.92 -7.07 -8.40
C VAL A 330 -12.82 -7.86 -7.72
N GLU A 331 -12.26 -7.23 -6.70
CA GLU A 331 -11.30 -7.82 -5.78
C GLU A 331 -12.01 -8.10 -4.45
N GLU A 332 -11.92 -9.33 -3.99
CA GLU A 332 -12.63 -9.83 -2.82
C GLU A 332 -11.66 -10.61 -1.91
N ARG A 333 -11.98 -10.66 -0.63
CA ARG A 333 -11.26 -11.48 0.33
C ARG A 333 -12.20 -12.45 1.02
N GLN A 334 -11.83 -13.72 1.00
CA GLN A 334 -12.57 -14.78 1.65
C GLN A 334 -11.61 -15.79 2.27
N ARG A 335 -11.89 -16.23 3.51
CA ARG A 335 -11.08 -17.22 4.23
C ARG A 335 -9.60 -16.87 4.35
N GLY A 336 -9.29 -15.56 4.42
CA GLY A 336 -7.94 -15.05 4.53
C GLY A 336 -7.19 -14.86 3.22
N LEU A 337 -7.77 -15.22 2.07
CA LEU A 337 -7.16 -15.12 0.76
C LEU A 337 -7.91 -14.14 -0.14
N THR A 338 -7.20 -13.43 -0.98
CA THR A 338 -7.79 -12.57 -2.00
C THR A 338 -8.24 -13.38 -3.22
N SER A 339 -9.22 -12.88 -3.94
CA SER A 339 -9.73 -13.46 -5.16
C SER A 339 -10.20 -12.39 -6.14
N LEU A 340 -10.18 -12.70 -7.42
CA LEU A 340 -10.65 -11.82 -8.48
C LEU A 340 -11.80 -12.48 -9.24
N ARG A 341 -12.85 -11.71 -9.51
CA ARG A 341 -13.96 -12.11 -10.38
C ARG A 341 -14.17 -11.06 -11.46
N GLN A 342 -14.32 -11.50 -12.67
CA GLN A 342 -14.78 -10.69 -13.80
C GLN A 342 -16.29 -10.89 -14.01
N ILE A 343 -17.00 -9.80 -14.26
CA ILE A 343 -18.44 -9.76 -14.45
C ILE A 343 -18.72 -9.08 -15.78
N ASN A 344 -19.31 -9.79 -16.74
CA ASN A 344 -19.74 -9.19 -17.97
C ASN A 344 -20.91 -8.25 -17.71
N ARG A 345 -20.75 -6.98 -18.06
CA ARG A 345 -21.75 -5.93 -17.73
C ARG A 345 -23.05 -6.04 -18.53
N LYS A 346 -23.03 -6.75 -19.67
CA LYS A 346 -24.19 -6.98 -20.54
C LYS A 346 -24.92 -8.27 -20.16
N THR A 347 -24.19 -9.39 -20.13
CA THR A 347 -24.78 -10.73 -19.89
C THR A 347 -24.98 -11.04 -18.41
N ARG A 348 -24.28 -10.33 -17.50
CA ARG A 348 -24.20 -10.62 -16.07
C ARG A 348 -23.48 -11.92 -15.72
N GLU A 349 -22.84 -12.53 -16.69
CA GLU A 349 -22.00 -13.70 -16.44
C GLU A 349 -20.85 -13.35 -15.49
N VAL A 350 -20.58 -14.25 -14.54
CA VAL A 350 -19.54 -14.11 -13.53
C VAL A 350 -18.52 -15.22 -13.69
N ILE A 351 -17.25 -14.84 -13.85
CA ILE A 351 -16.14 -15.78 -14.02
C ILE A 351 -15.07 -15.47 -12.98
N GLY A 352 -14.73 -16.45 -12.12
CA GLY A 352 -13.64 -16.35 -11.16
C GLY A 352 -12.29 -16.66 -11.81
N ILE A 353 -11.24 -16.01 -11.32
CA ILE A 353 -9.86 -16.32 -11.70
C ILE A 353 -9.33 -17.33 -10.67
N ALA A 354 -8.95 -18.52 -11.13
CA ALA A 354 -8.47 -19.60 -10.27
C ALA A 354 -6.95 -19.52 -10.05
N PHE A 355 -6.51 -19.92 -8.84
CA PHE A 355 -5.13 -20.03 -8.42
C PHE A 355 -4.90 -21.36 -7.69
N ASP A 356 -3.69 -21.91 -7.81
CA ASP A 356 -3.39 -23.29 -7.37
C ASP A 356 -2.67 -23.35 -6.01
N ASP A 357 -1.97 -22.27 -5.59
CA ASP A 357 -1.26 -22.26 -4.31
C ASP A 357 -2.23 -22.27 -3.11
N PRO A 358 -1.90 -22.96 -2.01
CA PRO A 358 -2.78 -23.02 -0.83
C PRO A 358 -2.86 -21.69 -0.07
N ALA A 359 -1.85 -20.84 -0.18
CA ALA A 359 -1.77 -19.51 0.40
C ALA A 359 -1.15 -18.55 -0.62
N TYR A 360 -1.88 -17.51 -0.98
CA TYR A 360 -1.48 -16.56 -2.01
C TYR A 360 -2.17 -15.20 -1.79
N VAL A 361 -1.72 -14.23 -2.55
CA VAL A 361 -2.38 -12.94 -2.73
C VAL A 361 -2.52 -12.64 -4.21
N THR A 362 -3.65 -12.06 -4.60
CA THR A 362 -3.87 -11.52 -5.94
C THR A 362 -4.53 -10.16 -5.84
N TRP A 363 -4.27 -9.29 -6.79
CA TRP A 363 -4.79 -7.92 -6.80
C TRP A 363 -5.03 -7.41 -8.22
N ILE A 364 -5.94 -6.46 -8.37
CA ILE A 364 -6.12 -5.72 -9.61
C ILE A 364 -4.89 -4.83 -9.79
N ALA A 365 -4.12 -5.03 -10.86
CA ALA A 365 -2.96 -4.19 -11.18
C ALA A 365 -3.39 -2.88 -11.86
N TYR A 366 -2.43 -2.08 -12.32
CA TYR A 366 -2.71 -0.81 -12.97
C TYR A 366 -3.35 -1.00 -14.36
N ASN A 367 -4.60 -0.61 -14.51
CA ASN A 367 -5.42 -0.68 -15.71
C ASN A 367 -5.94 0.71 -16.10
N PRO A 368 -5.10 1.60 -16.67
CA PRO A 368 -5.48 3.00 -16.90
C PRO A 368 -6.44 3.23 -18.07
N GLU A 369 -6.57 2.27 -18.98
CA GLU A 369 -7.43 2.37 -20.16
C GLU A 369 -8.61 1.40 -20.03
N PRO A 370 -9.85 1.94 -19.87
CA PRO A 370 -11.03 1.08 -19.69
C PRO A 370 -11.58 0.50 -21.00
N GLU A 371 -11.15 1.03 -22.15
CA GLU A 371 -11.65 0.64 -23.47
C GLU A 371 -10.92 -0.59 -24.04
N THR A 372 -10.82 -1.63 -23.20
CA THR A 372 -10.18 -2.89 -23.54
C THR A 372 -10.87 -4.05 -22.82
N ALA A 373 -10.72 -5.27 -23.35
CA ALA A 373 -11.06 -6.50 -22.65
C ALA A 373 -9.87 -7.11 -21.89
N ARG A 374 -8.73 -6.43 -21.84
CA ARG A 374 -7.51 -6.95 -21.23
C ARG A 374 -7.34 -6.45 -19.79
N LEU A 375 -7.48 -7.38 -18.86
CA LEU A 375 -7.24 -7.15 -17.44
C LEU A 375 -5.79 -7.45 -17.09
N ARG A 376 -5.10 -6.49 -16.47
CA ARG A 376 -3.84 -6.73 -15.79
C ARG A 376 -4.11 -6.99 -14.30
N TYR A 377 -3.54 -8.06 -13.79
CA TYR A 377 -3.63 -8.39 -12.37
C TYR A 377 -2.33 -8.99 -11.87
N GLY A 378 -2.08 -8.80 -10.58
CA GLY A 378 -0.92 -9.34 -9.91
C GLY A 378 -1.25 -10.62 -9.16
N TYR A 379 -0.23 -11.43 -8.95
CA TYR A 379 -0.27 -12.64 -8.15
C TYR A 379 1.06 -12.87 -7.46
N SER A 380 1.01 -13.30 -6.22
CA SER A 380 2.17 -13.74 -5.46
C SER A 380 1.76 -14.84 -4.48
N SER A 381 2.70 -15.71 -4.13
CA SER A 381 2.55 -16.64 -3.02
C SER A 381 3.86 -16.77 -2.26
N MET A 382 3.85 -17.45 -1.12
CA MET A 382 5.10 -17.66 -0.36
C MET A 382 6.14 -18.48 -1.13
N THR A 383 5.76 -19.10 -2.26
CA THR A 383 6.61 -19.93 -3.14
C THR A 383 6.62 -19.47 -4.59
N THR A 384 5.91 -18.40 -4.92
CA THR A 384 5.84 -17.85 -6.28
C THR A 384 6.15 -16.36 -6.25
N PRO A 385 7.25 -15.90 -6.86
CA PRO A 385 7.58 -14.48 -6.96
C PRO A 385 6.46 -13.66 -7.61
N ASP A 386 6.42 -12.37 -7.30
CA ASP A 386 5.44 -11.45 -7.85
C ASP A 386 5.37 -11.58 -9.36
N THR A 387 4.17 -11.88 -9.83
CA THR A 387 3.88 -12.14 -11.24
C THR A 387 2.76 -11.23 -11.71
N LEU A 388 3.02 -10.47 -12.76
CA LEU A 388 2.02 -9.68 -13.45
C LEU A 388 1.47 -10.48 -14.64
N PHE A 389 0.16 -10.68 -14.62
CA PHE A 389 -0.57 -11.34 -15.70
C PHE A 389 -1.39 -10.33 -16.52
N GLU A 390 -1.68 -10.71 -17.75
CA GLU A 390 -2.74 -10.13 -18.57
C GLU A 390 -3.73 -11.23 -18.94
N LEU A 391 -5.01 -10.96 -18.69
CA LEU A 391 -6.13 -11.82 -19.01
C LEU A 391 -6.98 -11.13 -20.10
N ASP A 392 -7.18 -11.77 -21.20
CA ASP A 392 -8.23 -11.39 -22.14
C ASP A 392 -9.57 -11.90 -21.60
N MET A 393 -10.43 -10.97 -21.17
CA MET A 393 -11.69 -11.31 -20.49
C MET A 393 -12.76 -11.87 -21.43
N ASP A 394 -12.62 -11.64 -22.76
CA ASP A 394 -13.56 -12.18 -23.75
C ASP A 394 -13.24 -13.63 -24.10
N THR A 395 -11.96 -13.99 -24.16
CA THR A 395 -11.51 -15.33 -24.55
C THR A 395 -11.10 -16.21 -23.39
N GLY A 396 -10.78 -15.62 -22.23
CA GLY A 396 -10.21 -16.31 -21.08
C GLY A 396 -8.70 -16.63 -21.23
N GLU A 397 -8.05 -16.20 -22.32
CA GLU A 397 -6.62 -16.40 -22.53
C GLU A 397 -5.81 -15.58 -21.52
N ARG A 398 -4.87 -16.25 -20.84
CA ARG A 398 -4.01 -15.65 -19.82
C ARG A 398 -2.54 -15.77 -20.23
N ARG A 399 -1.80 -14.66 -20.11
CA ARG A 399 -0.35 -14.65 -20.32
C ARG A 399 0.38 -13.95 -19.18
N VAL A 400 1.61 -14.39 -18.91
CA VAL A 400 2.54 -13.70 -18.01
C VAL A 400 3.14 -12.52 -18.74
N LEU A 401 2.99 -11.32 -18.19
CA LEU A 401 3.67 -10.12 -18.69
C LEU A 401 5.07 -10.00 -18.07
N LYS A 402 5.18 -10.30 -16.79
CA LYS A 402 6.43 -10.28 -16.05
C LYS A 402 6.30 -11.15 -14.79
N GLN A 403 7.34 -11.89 -14.47
CA GLN A 403 7.56 -12.46 -13.16
C GLN A 403 8.87 -11.88 -12.61
N THR A 404 8.88 -11.50 -11.34
CA THR A 404 10.10 -11.03 -10.68
C THR A 404 11.13 -12.14 -10.69
N GLU A 405 12.29 -11.88 -11.29
CA GLU A 405 13.41 -12.81 -11.29
C GLU A 405 14.07 -12.84 -9.91
N VAL A 406 14.36 -14.04 -9.43
CA VAL A 406 15.08 -14.25 -8.16
C VAL A 406 16.22 -15.22 -8.42
N PRO A 407 17.45 -14.73 -8.66
CA PRO A 407 18.59 -15.57 -8.93
C PRO A 407 18.80 -16.66 -7.87
N GLY A 408 18.98 -17.90 -8.33
CA GLY A 408 19.20 -19.05 -7.46
C GLY A 408 17.95 -19.61 -6.77
N PHE A 409 16.78 -19.05 -6.99
CA PHE A 409 15.52 -19.57 -6.46
C PHE A 409 14.94 -20.67 -7.35
N ASP A 410 14.49 -21.76 -6.73
CA ASP A 410 13.72 -22.83 -7.37
C ASP A 410 12.53 -23.16 -6.47
N ALA A 411 11.33 -22.85 -6.94
CA ALA A 411 10.06 -23.05 -6.21
C ALA A 411 9.86 -24.51 -5.76
N ALA A 412 10.37 -25.49 -6.51
CA ALA A 412 10.25 -26.91 -6.18
C ALA A 412 10.93 -27.29 -4.85
N ASN A 413 11.89 -26.49 -4.38
CA ASN A 413 12.57 -26.70 -3.11
C ASN A 413 11.74 -26.29 -1.89
N TYR A 414 10.68 -25.50 -2.08
CA TYR A 414 9.89 -24.94 -0.99
C TYR A 414 8.48 -25.51 -0.97
N ARG A 415 7.82 -25.39 0.17
CA ARG A 415 6.43 -25.78 0.34
C ARG A 415 5.73 -24.74 1.19
N SER A 416 4.58 -24.26 0.72
CA SER A 416 3.66 -23.45 1.50
C SER A 416 2.43 -24.25 1.91
N GLU A 417 1.85 -23.89 3.03
CA GLU A 417 0.61 -24.49 3.55
C GLU A 417 -0.28 -23.39 4.14
N HIS A 418 -1.58 -23.62 4.12
CA HIS A 418 -2.58 -22.78 4.76
C HIS A 418 -3.37 -23.61 5.76
N LEU A 419 -3.28 -23.27 7.04
CA LEU A 419 -3.82 -24.00 8.14
C LEU A 419 -4.91 -23.20 8.86
N TRP A 420 -5.76 -23.89 9.59
CA TRP A 420 -6.75 -23.33 10.51
C TRP A 420 -6.44 -23.81 11.91
N ILE A 421 -6.20 -22.89 12.82
CA ILE A 421 -5.89 -23.18 14.21
C ILE A 421 -7.05 -22.76 15.09
N VAL A 422 -7.51 -23.65 15.95
CA VAL A 422 -8.57 -23.33 16.91
C VAL A 422 -7.95 -22.64 18.11
N ALA A 423 -8.32 -21.38 18.32
CA ALA A 423 -7.90 -20.60 19.50
C ALA A 423 -8.65 -21.06 20.75
N ARG A 424 -8.18 -20.64 21.93
CA ARG A 424 -8.74 -21.02 23.26
C ARG A 424 -10.21 -20.70 23.46
N ASP A 425 -10.74 -19.74 22.70
CA ASP A 425 -12.15 -19.34 22.70
C ASP A 425 -12.98 -20.04 21.60
N GLY A 426 -12.39 -20.99 20.88
CA GLY A 426 -13.04 -21.77 19.84
C GLY A 426 -13.05 -21.12 18.45
N VAL A 427 -12.45 -19.93 18.30
CA VAL A 427 -12.36 -19.23 17.01
C VAL A 427 -11.27 -19.85 16.15
N GLU A 428 -11.56 -20.07 14.86
CA GLU A 428 -10.59 -20.57 13.89
C GLU A 428 -9.75 -19.41 13.34
N VAL A 429 -8.44 -19.50 13.53
CA VAL A 429 -7.45 -18.50 13.10
C VAL A 429 -6.66 -19.04 11.91
N PRO A 430 -6.65 -18.36 10.75
CA PRO A 430 -5.86 -18.80 9.60
C PRO A 430 -4.36 -18.59 9.86
N VAL A 431 -3.55 -19.51 9.35
CA VAL A 431 -2.10 -19.43 9.39
C VAL A 431 -1.54 -19.84 8.04
N SER A 432 -0.75 -18.98 7.43
CA SER A 432 0.01 -19.29 6.21
C SER A 432 1.46 -19.56 6.58
N LEU A 433 2.05 -20.64 6.09
CA LEU A 433 3.44 -20.97 6.42
C LEU A 433 4.22 -21.49 5.20
N VAL A 434 5.55 -21.38 5.27
CA VAL A 434 6.46 -21.84 4.24
C VAL A 434 7.75 -22.39 4.85
N TYR A 435 8.31 -23.39 4.20
CA TYR A 435 9.59 -24.00 4.57
C TYR A 435 10.30 -24.61 3.38
N HIS A 436 11.62 -24.81 3.51
CA HIS A 436 12.43 -25.55 2.54
C HIS A 436 12.29 -27.06 2.76
N ARG A 437 11.82 -27.81 1.73
CA ARG A 437 11.48 -29.26 1.83
C ARG A 437 12.62 -30.12 2.37
N LYS A 438 13.85 -29.91 1.89
CA LYS A 438 15.02 -30.70 2.29
C LYS A 438 15.49 -30.43 3.73
N HIS A 439 15.16 -29.25 4.27
CA HIS A 439 15.59 -28.82 5.59
C HIS A 439 14.50 -29.01 6.65
N PHE A 440 13.31 -29.37 6.25
CA PHE A 440 12.23 -29.62 7.19
C PHE A 440 12.47 -30.90 8.00
N ARG A 441 12.46 -30.76 9.32
CA ARG A 441 12.63 -31.83 10.32
C ARG A 441 11.54 -31.68 11.37
N LYS A 442 10.49 -32.46 11.27
CA LYS A 442 9.29 -32.36 12.13
C LYS A 442 9.67 -32.26 13.61
N GLY A 443 9.26 -31.18 14.28
CA GLY A 443 9.52 -30.90 15.70
C GLY A 443 10.92 -30.36 16.04
N HIS A 444 11.79 -30.15 15.05
CA HIS A 444 13.20 -29.75 15.29
C HIS A 444 13.61 -28.46 14.60
N ASN A 445 12.79 -27.90 13.71
CA ASN A 445 13.14 -26.70 12.98
C ASN A 445 13.06 -25.45 13.87
N PRO A 446 13.88 -24.43 13.64
CA PRO A 446 13.58 -23.10 14.13
C PRO A 446 12.30 -22.59 13.47
N LEU A 447 11.39 -22.03 14.26
CA LEU A 447 10.11 -21.49 13.83
C LEU A 447 10.11 -19.99 14.06
N LEU A 448 9.90 -19.21 13.00
CA LEU A 448 9.70 -17.76 13.08
C LEU A 448 8.24 -17.45 12.79
N VAL A 449 7.55 -16.90 13.77
CA VAL A 449 6.12 -16.55 13.67
C VAL A 449 5.98 -15.05 13.56
N TYR A 450 5.23 -14.58 12.56
CA TYR A 450 4.88 -13.19 12.35
C TYR A 450 3.39 -12.96 12.57
N GLY A 451 3.02 -11.83 13.17
CA GLY A 451 1.64 -11.39 13.30
C GLY A 451 1.56 -9.87 13.41
N TYR A 452 0.47 -9.28 12.94
CA TYR A 452 0.21 -7.84 13.05
C TYR A 452 -1.08 -7.55 13.82
N GLY A 453 -2.25 -7.77 13.23
CA GLY A 453 -3.54 -7.68 13.89
C GLY A 453 -3.95 -6.29 14.37
N SER A 454 -3.69 -5.25 13.60
CA SER A 454 -4.11 -3.89 13.91
C SER A 454 -4.65 -3.16 12.69
N TYR A 455 -5.53 -2.18 12.95
CA TYR A 455 -6.09 -1.26 11.96
C TYR A 455 -6.87 -1.93 10.81
N GLY A 456 -7.29 -3.19 10.96
CA GLY A 456 -7.92 -3.92 9.88
C GLY A 456 -6.98 -4.25 8.71
N ALA A 457 -5.67 -4.07 8.91
CA ALA A 457 -4.68 -4.37 7.88
C ALA A 457 -4.48 -5.88 7.75
N SER A 458 -4.62 -6.41 6.55
CA SER A 458 -4.33 -7.80 6.23
C SER A 458 -2.84 -7.98 5.94
N ILE A 459 -2.28 -9.07 6.45
CA ILE A 459 -0.92 -9.51 6.13
C ILE A 459 -1.03 -10.68 5.17
N ASP A 460 -0.70 -10.45 3.91
CA ASP A 460 -0.87 -11.44 2.87
C ASP A 460 0.29 -12.43 2.79
N ALA A 461 0.00 -13.61 2.23
CA ALA A 461 0.98 -14.68 2.03
C ALA A 461 1.76 -14.46 0.72
N ASP A 462 2.53 -13.37 0.66
CA ASP A 462 3.33 -12.95 -0.46
C ASP A 462 4.72 -13.61 -0.52
N PHE A 463 5.40 -13.44 -1.65
CA PHE A 463 6.79 -13.85 -1.82
C PHE A 463 7.75 -12.85 -1.14
N SER A 464 8.85 -13.39 -0.58
CA SER A 464 9.93 -12.56 -0.08
C SER A 464 11.28 -13.24 -0.34
N PHE A 465 12.11 -12.64 -1.21
CA PHE A 465 13.45 -13.15 -1.49
C PHE A 465 14.40 -13.06 -0.26
N SER A 466 14.19 -12.10 0.63
CA SER A 466 14.95 -12.00 1.89
C SER A 466 14.64 -13.14 2.86
N ARG A 467 13.38 -13.61 2.87
CA ARG A 467 12.93 -14.74 3.69
C ARG A 467 13.66 -16.05 3.33
N LEU A 468 14.08 -16.20 2.07
CA LEU A 468 14.79 -17.40 1.60
C LEU A 468 16.07 -17.68 2.41
N SER A 469 16.79 -16.66 2.86
CA SER A 469 17.98 -16.83 3.70
C SER A 469 17.68 -17.56 5.02
N LEU A 470 16.48 -17.39 5.58
CA LEU A 470 16.02 -18.12 6.75
C LEU A 470 15.58 -19.54 6.38
N LEU A 471 14.79 -19.68 5.32
CA LEU A 471 14.28 -20.99 4.86
C LEU A 471 15.41 -21.94 4.49
N ASP A 472 16.45 -21.43 3.82
CA ASP A 472 17.65 -22.19 3.44
C ASP A 472 18.50 -22.61 4.65
N ARG A 473 18.30 -21.97 5.81
CA ARG A 473 18.87 -22.36 7.11
C ARG A 473 17.96 -23.28 7.93
N GLY A 474 16.84 -23.73 7.33
CA GLY A 474 15.91 -24.66 7.95
C GLY A 474 14.83 -24.00 8.81
N PHE A 475 14.66 -22.69 8.78
CA PHE A 475 13.51 -22.06 9.41
C PHE A 475 12.19 -22.48 8.74
N VAL A 476 11.18 -22.67 9.56
CA VAL A 476 9.77 -22.55 9.14
C VAL A 476 9.35 -21.12 9.43
N TYR A 477 8.75 -20.45 8.45
CA TYR A 477 8.19 -19.11 8.60
C TYR A 477 6.67 -19.19 8.54
N ALA A 478 5.99 -18.60 9.51
CA ALA A 478 4.55 -18.61 9.61
C ALA A 478 3.99 -17.20 9.80
N ILE A 479 2.91 -16.88 9.09
CA ILE A 479 2.10 -15.68 9.28
C ILE A 479 0.81 -16.11 9.97
N VAL A 480 0.56 -15.59 11.17
CA VAL A 480 -0.70 -15.79 11.88
C VAL A 480 -1.63 -14.61 11.57
N HIS A 481 -2.75 -14.91 10.93
CA HIS A 481 -3.75 -13.92 10.54
C HIS A 481 -4.70 -13.64 11.70
N VAL A 482 -4.16 -12.96 12.72
CA VAL A 482 -4.84 -12.75 14.01
C VAL A 482 -5.98 -11.73 13.93
N ARG A 483 -6.97 -11.84 14.84
CA ARG A 483 -8.02 -10.80 15.01
C ARG A 483 -7.42 -9.42 15.23
N GLY A 484 -8.08 -8.40 14.66
CA GLY A 484 -7.57 -7.03 14.57
C GLY A 484 -7.00 -6.69 13.20
N GLY A 485 -6.66 -7.70 12.37
CA GLY A 485 -6.46 -7.59 10.93
C GLY A 485 -7.77 -7.61 10.15
N GLY A 486 -7.69 -7.58 8.82
CA GLY A 486 -8.83 -7.61 7.90
C GLY A 486 -9.08 -8.94 7.18
N GLU A 487 -8.28 -9.97 7.47
CA GLU A 487 -8.20 -11.20 6.68
C GLU A 487 -9.52 -11.97 6.59
N LEU A 488 -10.37 -11.90 7.62
CA LEU A 488 -11.71 -12.48 7.62
C LEU A 488 -12.83 -11.42 7.60
N GLY A 489 -12.52 -10.21 7.10
CA GLY A 489 -13.47 -9.11 6.94
C GLY A 489 -13.57 -8.19 8.16
N GLN A 490 -14.55 -7.29 8.13
CA GLN A 490 -14.68 -6.21 9.11
C GLN A 490 -14.92 -6.70 10.54
N GLN A 491 -15.68 -7.79 10.72
CA GLN A 491 -15.90 -8.36 12.05
C GLN A 491 -14.60 -8.88 12.68
N TRP A 492 -13.68 -9.41 11.87
CA TRP A 492 -12.36 -9.85 12.32
C TRP A 492 -11.52 -8.71 12.89
N TYR A 493 -11.58 -7.55 12.24
CA TYR A 493 -10.99 -6.32 12.76
C TYR A 493 -11.65 -5.87 14.07
N GLU A 494 -12.97 -5.81 14.12
CA GLU A 494 -13.71 -5.36 15.29
C GLU A 494 -13.49 -6.25 16.52
N ASP A 495 -13.24 -7.53 16.31
CA ASP A 495 -12.99 -8.49 17.39
C ASP A 495 -11.54 -8.49 17.90
N GLY A 496 -10.67 -7.64 17.32
CA GLY A 496 -9.28 -7.45 17.74
C GLY A 496 -8.90 -6.01 18.07
N LYS A 497 -9.87 -5.08 18.19
CA LYS A 497 -9.59 -3.67 18.50
C LYS A 497 -10.08 -3.23 19.88
N PHE A 498 -9.54 -2.11 20.39
CA PHE A 498 -9.93 -1.50 21.66
C PHE A 498 -9.97 -2.50 22.82
N LEU A 499 -11.09 -2.64 23.50
CA LEU A 499 -11.26 -3.54 24.64
C LEU A 499 -11.17 -5.03 24.27
N LYS A 500 -11.26 -5.37 22.99
CA LYS A 500 -11.07 -6.74 22.46
C LYS A 500 -9.63 -7.01 22.00
N LYS A 501 -8.72 -6.08 22.15
CA LYS A 501 -7.32 -6.21 21.67
C LYS A 501 -6.59 -7.42 22.22
N LYS A 502 -6.97 -7.91 23.39
CA LYS A 502 -6.42 -9.13 23.97
C LYS A 502 -6.62 -10.37 23.10
N ASN A 503 -7.66 -10.39 22.27
CA ASN A 503 -7.90 -11.50 21.32
C ASN A 503 -6.76 -11.64 20.30
N THR A 504 -6.20 -10.52 19.80
CA THR A 504 -5.04 -10.52 18.90
C THR A 504 -3.86 -11.31 19.50
N PHE A 505 -3.55 -11.04 20.77
CA PHE A 505 -2.43 -11.70 21.46
C PHE A 505 -2.73 -13.16 21.77
N ASN A 506 -3.98 -13.48 22.16
CA ASN A 506 -4.40 -14.85 22.41
C ASN A 506 -4.33 -15.70 21.14
N ASP A 507 -4.85 -15.19 20.01
CA ASP A 507 -4.77 -15.87 18.72
C ASP A 507 -3.32 -16.17 18.34
N TYR A 508 -2.42 -15.19 18.52
CA TYR A 508 -1.01 -15.35 18.23
C TYR A 508 -0.35 -16.44 19.09
N LEU A 509 -0.59 -16.43 20.39
CA LEU A 509 -0.01 -17.41 21.32
C LEU A 509 -0.56 -18.81 21.06
N ASP A 510 -1.89 -18.93 20.85
CA ASP A 510 -2.54 -20.22 20.57
C ASP A 510 -2.06 -20.80 19.25
N ALA A 511 -1.81 -19.96 18.24
CA ALA A 511 -1.24 -20.40 16.97
C ALA A 511 0.22 -20.88 17.14
N CYS A 512 1.05 -20.17 17.93
CA CYS A 512 2.41 -20.64 18.25
C CYS A 512 2.37 -22.02 18.90
N ASP A 513 1.54 -22.22 19.93
CA ASP A 513 1.41 -23.48 20.62
C ASP A 513 0.93 -24.60 19.70
N ALA A 514 -0.03 -24.33 18.83
CA ALA A 514 -0.56 -25.29 17.88
C ALA A 514 0.49 -25.69 16.82
N LEU A 515 1.24 -24.72 16.26
CA LEU A 515 2.30 -24.99 15.31
C LEU A 515 3.41 -25.86 15.90
N LEU A 516 3.79 -25.62 17.16
CA LEU A 516 4.74 -26.47 17.89
C LEU A 516 4.20 -27.89 18.10
N LYS A 517 2.93 -28.04 18.49
CA LYS A 517 2.27 -29.36 18.66
C LYS A 517 2.16 -30.13 17.33
N LEU A 518 1.91 -29.41 16.22
CA LEU A 518 1.88 -30.00 14.87
C LEU A 518 3.27 -30.39 14.37
N GLY A 519 4.33 -29.91 15.03
CA GLY A 519 5.72 -30.23 14.71
C GLY A 519 6.37 -29.34 13.68
N TYR A 520 5.84 -28.13 13.44
CA TYR A 520 6.48 -27.15 12.54
C TYR A 520 7.70 -26.49 13.17
N GLY A 521 7.86 -26.54 14.48
CA GLY A 521 9.02 -25.99 15.16
C GLY A 521 9.40 -26.72 16.43
N SER A 522 10.60 -26.39 16.94
CA SER A 522 11.08 -26.81 18.25
C SER A 522 10.70 -25.76 19.30
N PRO A 523 10.20 -26.15 20.48
CA PRO A 523 9.87 -25.20 21.56
C PRO A 523 11.06 -24.35 22.00
N SER A 524 12.29 -24.89 21.90
CA SER A 524 13.52 -24.16 22.25
C SER A 524 14.01 -23.20 21.16
N LEU A 525 13.42 -23.26 19.95
CA LEU A 525 13.81 -22.48 18.77
C LEU A 525 12.59 -21.78 18.15
N CYS A 526 11.66 -21.33 18.98
CA CYS A 526 10.50 -20.56 18.53
C CYS A 526 10.76 -19.06 18.73
N TYR A 527 10.67 -18.32 17.64
CA TYR A 527 10.94 -16.90 17.59
C TYR A 527 9.69 -16.15 17.16
N ALA A 528 9.45 -15.01 17.77
CA ALA A 528 8.34 -14.13 17.49
C ALA A 528 8.83 -12.85 16.83
N THR A 529 8.13 -12.41 15.78
CA THR A 529 8.31 -11.10 15.19
C THR A 529 6.98 -10.42 15.00
N VAL A 530 6.92 -9.12 15.32
CA VAL A 530 5.72 -8.30 15.23
C VAL A 530 6.10 -6.92 14.70
N SER A 531 5.11 -6.19 14.21
CA SER A 531 5.32 -4.84 13.70
C SER A 531 5.55 -3.80 14.81
N TYR A 532 5.08 -4.05 16.02
CA TYR A 532 5.34 -3.20 17.20
C TYR A 532 6.28 -3.90 18.18
N THR A 533 6.96 -3.10 19.01
CA THR A 533 8.11 -3.51 19.80
C THR A 533 7.81 -4.57 20.86
N HIS A 534 6.55 -4.71 21.32
CA HIS A 534 6.19 -5.61 22.42
C HIS A 534 4.98 -6.48 22.09
N LEU A 535 5.16 -7.80 22.14
CA LEU A 535 4.09 -8.80 22.15
C LEU A 535 3.32 -8.84 23.46
N THR A 536 4.00 -8.49 24.56
CA THR A 536 3.41 -8.38 25.87
C THR A 536 3.53 -6.93 26.33
N LEU A 537 2.44 -6.37 26.83
CA LEU A 537 2.56 -5.14 27.59
C LEU A 537 3.60 -5.38 28.68
N PRO A 538 4.55 -4.45 28.89
CA PRO A 538 5.42 -4.52 30.04
C PRO A 538 4.51 -4.67 31.26
N THR A 539 4.54 -5.81 31.91
CA THR A 539 3.91 -5.94 33.21
C THR A 539 4.68 -5.00 34.13
N ILE A 540 4.18 -3.80 34.27
CA ILE A 540 4.62 -2.90 35.32
C ILE A 540 4.19 -3.58 36.61
N ARG A 541 5.15 -4.23 37.26
CA ARG A 541 5.04 -4.59 38.67
C ARG A 541 5.38 -3.39 39.53
#